data_e1b9adc3ee60f027620aa5cb4c08c03c
#
_entry.id   e1b9adc3ee60f027620aa5cb4c08c03c
#
_cell.length_a   1.000
_cell.length_b   1.000
_cell.length_c   1.000
_cell.angle_alpha   90.00
_cell.angle_beta   90.00
_cell.angle_gamma   90.00
#
_symmetry.space_group_name_H-M   'P 1'
#
loop_
_entity.id
_entity.type
_entity.pdbx_description
1 polymer ?
#
loop_
_entity_poly.entity_id
_entity_poly.type
_entity_poly.pdbx_seq_one_letter_code
_entity_poly.pdbx_strand_id
1 'polypeptide(L)'
;MTNAETFLNIFSGAQNKYGKCYKYIKETGEKLTIEETGLIPIELHLNGEKLLGRSPVNEKTKEVNWLAIDIDKKINPQTFCSKIWKELGWKYFCFQTPNRNWRVIEFLDEPLHVEEAADRAKELEERIEKELKIKVDKIATCPTIPDGD
;
A
#
# COMPACT_ATOMS: atom_id res chain seq x y z
N MET A 1 14.06 19.00 -5.49
CA MET A 1 13.64 17.72 -4.89
C MET A 1 13.86 16.58 -5.88
N THR A 2 14.53 15.53 -5.48
CA THR A 2 14.76 14.36 -6.33
C THR A 2 13.51 13.49 -6.44
N ASN A 3 13.49 12.59 -7.41
CA ASN A 3 12.39 11.61 -7.53
C ASN A 3 12.31 10.72 -6.29
N ALA A 4 13.45 10.35 -5.71
CA ALA A 4 13.52 9.57 -4.48
C ALA A 4 12.88 10.32 -3.30
N GLU A 5 13.23 11.58 -3.10
CA GLU A 5 12.65 12.42 -2.05
C GLU A 5 11.14 12.60 -2.23
N THR A 6 10.70 12.86 -3.45
CA THR A 6 9.27 12.99 -3.77
C THR A 6 8.52 11.70 -3.43
N PHE A 7 9.06 10.55 -3.86
CA PHE A 7 8.44 9.26 -3.59
C PHE A 7 8.35 8.99 -2.08
N LEU A 8 9.42 9.24 -1.33
CA LEU A 8 9.44 9.03 0.12
C LEU A 8 8.48 9.96 0.88
N ASN A 9 8.23 11.14 0.35
CA ASN A 9 7.26 12.07 0.93
C ASN A 9 5.82 11.63 0.67
N ILE A 10 5.52 11.17 -0.54
CA ILE A 10 4.18 10.69 -0.91
C ILE A 10 3.86 9.39 -0.18
N PHE A 11 4.80 8.44 -0.20
CA PHE A 11 4.65 7.13 0.46
C PHE A 11 5.48 7.10 1.74
N SER A 12 5.19 8.00 2.65
CA SER A 12 5.85 8.07 3.95
C SER A 12 5.58 6.81 4.79
N GLY A 13 6.43 6.55 5.74
CA GLY A 13 6.27 5.36 6.58
C GLY A 13 7.48 5.11 7.49
N ALA A 14 7.76 3.84 7.71
CA ALA A 14 8.85 3.41 8.59
C ALA A 14 10.20 4.01 8.22
N GLN A 15 10.91 4.52 9.21
CA GLN A 15 12.21 5.19 9.04
C GLN A 15 13.39 4.30 9.40
N ASN A 16 13.17 3.31 10.26
CA ASN A 16 14.24 2.51 10.83
C ASN A 16 14.34 1.10 10.26
N LYS A 17 13.42 0.72 9.40
CA LYS A 17 13.39 -0.61 8.81
C LYS A 17 12.63 -0.64 7.48
N TYR A 18 12.96 -1.62 6.67
CA TYR A 18 12.27 -1.88 5.41
C TYR A 18 12.37 -3.35 5.05
N GLY A 19 11.52 -3.81 4.15
CA GLY A 19 11.58 -5.15 3.61
C GLY A 19 12.37 -5.19 2.31
N LYS A 20 13.15 -6.23 2.13
CA LYS A 20 13.89 -6.49 0.89
C LYS A 20 13.51 -7.86 0.36
N CYS A 21 13.02 -7.90 -0.86
CA CYS A 21 12.77 -9.16 -1.55
C CYS A 21 14.08 -9.73 -2.06
N TYR A 22 14.46 -10.90 -1.58
CA TYR A 22 15.67 -11.58 -2.04
C TYR A 22 15.40 -12.69 -3.06
N LYS A 23 14.15 -13.10 -3.18
CA LYS A 23 13.73 -14.09 -4.15
C LYS A 23 12.29 -13.84 -4.60
N TYR A 24 12.07 -13.85 -5.91
CA TYR A 24 10.76 -13.76 -6.52
C TYR A 24 10.51 -14.99 -7.38
N ILE A 25 9.43 -15.70 -7.09
CA ILE A 25 9.05 -16.94 -7.80
C ILE A 25 7.96 -16.56 -8.81
N LYS A 26 8.34 -16.47 -10.09
CA LYS A 26 7.45 -16.04 -11.17
C LYS A 26 6.20 -16.91 -11.32
N GLU A 27 6.36 -18.21 -11.13
CA GLU A 27 5.29 -19.19 -11.32
C GLU A 27 4.14 -19.01 -10.34
N THR A 28 4.44 -18.61 -9.10
CA THR A 28 3.46 -18.44 -8.03
C THR A 28 3.20 -16.99 -7.67
N GLY A 29 4.08 -16.06 -8.08
CA GLY A 29 4.07 -14.67 -7.63
C GLY A 29 4.55 -14.49 -6.19
N GLU A 30 5.07 -15.55 -5.59
CA GLU A 30 5.56 -15.53 -4.21
C GLU A 30 6.83 -14.68 -4.09
N LYS A 31 6.88 -13.88 -3.02
CA LYS A 31 8.04 -13.06 -2.69
C LYS A 31 8.60 -13.51 -1.34
N LEU A 32 9.87 -13.85 -1.33
CA LEU A 32 10.58 -14.15 -0.09
C LEU A 32 11.32 -12.88 0.34
N THR A 33 10.96 -12.34 1.48
CA THR A 33 11.47 -11.07 1.97
C THR A 33 12.18 -11.23 3.31
N ILE A 34 13.14 -10.34 3.55
CA ILE A 34 13.80 -10.19 4.84
C ILE A 34 13.67 -8.75 5.30
N GLU A 35 13.70 -8.53 6.59
CA GLU A 35 13.73 -7.20 7.17
C GLU A 35 15.16 -6.68 7.25
N GLU A 36 15.36 -5.46 6.79
CA GLU A 36 16.61 -4.74 6.86
C GLU A 36 16.46 -3.53 7.77
N THR A 37 17.54 -3.17 8.45
CA THR A 37 17.60 -2.02 9.36
C THR A 37 17.97 -0.75 8.60
N GLY A 38 17.37 0.36 8.96
CA GLY A 38 17.70 1.68 8.42
C GLY A 38 16.61 2.24 7.50
N LEU A 39 16.90 3.39 6.91
CA LEU A 39 16.00 4.03 5.98
C LEU A 39 16.05 3.30 4.63
N ILE A 40 14.89 3.06 4.06
CA ILE A 40 14.76 2.38 2.77
C ILE A 40 15.57 3.09 1.68
N PRO A 41 16.48 2.38 0.97
CA PRO A 41 17.23 2.95 -0.14
C PRO A 41 16.37 2.98 -1.40
N ILE A 42 15.39 3.88 -1.42
CA ILE A 42 14.33 3.89 -2.44
C ILE A 42 14.84 4.05 -3.87
N GLU A 43 16.00 4.65 -4.06
CA GLU A 43 16.61 4.80 -5.39
C GLU A 43 16.84 3.45 -6.06
N LEU A 44 17.25 2.44 -5.30
CA LEU A 44 17.45 1.09 -5.82
C LEU A 44 16.13 0.47 -6.29
N HIS A 45 15.04 0.80 -5.62
CA HIS A 45 13.70 0.35 -6.00
C HIS A 45 13.23 1.08 -7.27
N LEU A 46 13.39 2.38 -7.32
CA LEU A 46 12.99 3.20 -8.47
C LEU A 46 13.80 2.87 -9.74
N ASN A 47 15.05 2.46 -9.58
CA ASN A 47 15.91 2.03 -10.68
C ASN A 47 15.65 0.58 -11.14
N GLY A 48 14.79 -0.15 -10.43
CA GLY A 48 14.52 -1.55 -10.73
C GLY A 48 15.59 -2.53 -10.28
N GLU A 49 16.58 -2.08 -9.50
CA GLU A 49 17.68 -2.93 -9.01
C GLU A 49 17.26 -3.83 -7.86
N LYS A 50 16.36 -3.35 -7.00
CA LYS A 50 15.89 -4.06 -5.84
C LYS A 50 14.39 -3.92 -5.70
N LEU A 51 13.74 -4.97 -5.26
CA LEU A 51 12.33 -4.93 -4.88
C LEU A 51 12.25 -4.70 -3.37
N LEU A 52 11.84 -3.51 -2.99
CA LEU A 52 11.81 -3.04 -1.61
C LEU A 52 10.39 -2.64 -1.21
N GLY A 53 10.12 -2.69 0.08
CA GLY A 53 8.86 -2.21 0.65
C GLY A 53 9.06 -1.72 2.06
N ARG A 54 8.14 -0.92 2.54
CA ARG A 54 8.14 -0.50 3.94
C ARG A 54 6.71 -0.36 4.45
N SER A 55 6.58 -0.44 5.77
CA SER A 55 5.31 -0.17 6.43
C SER A 55 4.93 1.32 6.27
N PRO A 56 3.65 1.65 6.08
CA PRO A 56 3.19 3.03 6.09
C PRO A 56 3.25 3.68 7.48
N VAL A 57 3.49 2.90 8.53
CA VAL A 57 3.50 3.39 9.91
C VAL A 57 4.84 4.01 10.27
N ASN A 58 4.83 5.26 10.71
CA ASN A 58 5.99 5.87 11.33
C ASN A 58 6.16 5.31 12.74
N GLU A 59 7.31 4.72 13.05
CA GLU A 59 7.54 4.03 14.32
C GLU A 59 7.50 4.95 15.54
N LYS A 60 7.86 6.21 15.36
CA LYS A 60 7.91 7.19 16.45
C LYS A 60 6.53 7.75 16.79
N THR A 61 5.79 8.15 15.76
CA THR A 61 4.49 8.81 15.94
C THR A 61 3.33 7.83 15.99
N LYS A 62 3.54 6.61 15.50
CA LYS A 62 2.48 5.61 15.30
C LYS A 62 1.36 6.12 14.39
N GLU A 63 1.71 6.98 13.45
CA GLU A 63 0.79 7.58 12.49
C GLU A 63 1.06 7.10 11.07
N VAL A 64 0.04 7.20 10.23
CA VAL A 64 0.11 6.91 8.79
C VAL A 64 -0.46 8.09 8.00
N ASN A 65 0.04 8.27 6.78
CA ASN A 65 -0.44 9.29 5.84
C ASN A 65 -1.16 8.70 4.64
N TRP A 66 -1.14 7.40 4.51
CA TRP A 66 -1.82 6.68 3.44
C TRP A 66 -2.15 5.26 3.89
N LEU A 67 -3.14 4.67 3.24
CA LEU A 67 -3.48 3.27 3.44
C LEU A 67 -3.76 2.60 2.11
N ALA A 68 -3.67 1.28 2.08
CA ALA A 68 -3.88 0.51 0.87
C ALA A 68 -4.70 -0.75 1.11
N ILE A 69 -5.48 -1.10 0.10
CA ILE A 69 -6.31 -2.29 0.08
C ILE A 69 -5.98 -3.09 -1.17
N ASP A 70 -5.77 -4.39 -1.02
CA ASP A 70 -5.56 -5.30 -2.14
C ASP A 70 -6.88 -6.00 -2.51
N ILE A 71 -7.14 -6.05 -3.79
CA ILE A 71 -8.30 -6.72 -4.36
C ILE A 71 -7.78 -7.82 -5.29
N ASP A 72 -7.91 -9.06 -4.84
CA ASP A 72 -7.42 -10.24 -5.56
C ASP A 72 -8.45 -10.72 -6.60
N LYS A 73 -8.78 -9.82 -7.53
CA LYS A 73 -9.72 -10.16 -8.59
C LYS A 73 -9.26 -9.65 -9.95
N LYS A 74 -9.48 -10.47 -10.96
CA LYS A 74 -9.25 -10.08 -12.34
C LYS A 74 -10.47 -9.29 -12.82
N ILE A 75 -10.32 -7.98 -12.86
CA ILE A 75 -11.37 -7.04 -13.23
C ILE A 75 -10.88 -6.22 -14.42
N ASN A 76 -11.79 -5.80 -15.30
CA ASN A 76 -11.44 -4.93 -16.40
C ASN A 76 -10.86 -3.61 -15.87
N PRO A 77 -9.61 -3.25 -16.26
CA PRO A 77 -8.91 -2.09 -15.72
C PRO A 77 -9.66 -0.77 -15.84
N GLN A 78 -10.16 -0.49 -17.03
CA GLN A 78 -10.83 0.80 -17.28
C GLN A 78 -12.10 0.93 -16.46
N THR A 79 -12.90 -0.11 -16.41
CA THR A 79 -14.15 -0.12 -15.65
C THR A 79 -13.87 0.05 -14.16
N PHE A 80 -12.88 -0.65 -13.65
CA PHE A 80 -12.53 -0.60 -12.22
C PHE A 80 -12.03 0.79 -11.79
N CYS A 81 -11.03 1.32 -12.48
CA CYS A 81 -10.49 2.64 -12.17
C CYS A 81 -11.53 3.74 -12.32
N SER A 82 -12.34 3.69 -13.37
CA SER A 82 -13.41 4.67 -13.58
C SER A 82 -14.44 4.64 -12.45
N LYS A 83 -14.80 3.46 -11.99
CA LYS A 83 -15.74 3.33 -10.85
C LYS A 83 -15.13 3.85 -9.55
N ILE A 84 -13.86 3.53 -9.27
CA ILE A 84 -13.18 4.04 -8.09
C ILE A 84 -13.22 5.58 -8.08
N TRP A 85 -12.83 6.22 -9.17
CA TRP A 85 -12.80 7.68 -9.24
C TRP A 85 -14.18 8.31 -9.22
N LYS A 86 -15.16 7.68 -9.85
CA LYS A 86 -16.54 8.17 -9.88
C LYS A 86 -17.23 8.05 -8.51
N GLU A 87 -17.10 6.89 -7.85
CA GLU A 87 -17.83 6.59 -6.63
C GLU A 87 -17.10 7.04 -5.36
N LEU A 88 -15.77 6.99 -5.36
CA LEU A 88 -14.97 7.29 -4.18
C LEU A 88 -14.23 8.63 -4.24
N GLY A 89 -13.85 9.08 -5.44
CA GLY A 89 -13.18 10.37 -5.64
C GLY A 89 -11.71 10.24 -6.04
N TRP A 90 -11.12 11.39 -6.35
CA TRP A 90 -9.76 11.49 -6.91
C TRP A 90 -8.64 11.27 -5.89
N LYS A 91 -8.91 11.28 -4.61
CA LYS A 91 -7.91 11.01 -3.57
C LYS A 91 -7.52 9.53 -3.50
N TYR A 92 -8.19 8.69 -4.25
CA TYR A 92 -7.89 7.27 -4.34
C TYR A 92 -7.04 6.98 -5.57
N PHE A 93 -5.92 6.32 -5.35
CA PHE A 93 -5.04 5.87 -6.42
C PHE A 93 -5.22 4.37 -6.63
N CYS A 94 -5.45 3.98 -7.86
CA CYS A 94 -5.75 2.60 -8.21
C CYS A 94 -4.74 2.11 -9.24
N PHE A 95 -4.09 0.98 -8.98
CA PHE A 95 -3.18 0.38 -9.94
C PHE A 95 -3.19 -1.15 -9.87
N GLN A 96 -2.70 -1.74 -10.94
CA GLN A 96 -2.61 -3.18 -11.06
C GLN A 96 -1.24 -3.66 -10.61
N THR A 97 -1.23 -4.71 -9.79
CA THR A 97 0.01 -5.35 -9.34
C THR A 97 0.54 -6.30 -10.43
N PRO A 98 1.81 -6.75 -10.35
CA PRO A 98 2.35 -7.71 -11.31
C PRO A 98 1.55 -9.00 -11.46
N ASN A 99 0.84 -9.42 -10.44
CA ASN A 99 -0.04 -10.60 -10.45
C ASN A 99 -1.42 -10.32 -11.05
N ARG A 100 -1.62 -9.14 -11.62
CA ARG A 100 -2.88 -8.64 -12.18
C ARG A 100 -4.02 -8.49 -11.16
N ASN A 101 -3.68 -8.42 -9.90
CA ASN A 101 -4.58 -7.99 -8.85
C ASN A 101 -4.58 -6.47 -8.76
N TRP A 102 -5.48 -5.91 -7.98
CA TRP A 102 -5.62 -4.46 -7.87
C TRP A 102 -5.24 -3.97 -6.49
N ARG A 103 -4.62 -2.81 -6.45
CA ARG A 103 -4.36 -2.09 -5.20
C ARG A 103 -4.99 -0.72 -5.26
N VAL A 104 -5.73 -0.38 -4.23
CA VAL A 104 -6.32 0.95 -4.06
C VAL A 104 -5.62 1.62 -2.89
N ILE A 105 -5.07 2.81 -3.13
CA ILE A 105 -4.41 3.59 -2.10
C ILE A 105 -5.26 4.83 -1.82
N GLU A 106 -5.55 5.07 -0.55
CA GLU A 106 -6.13 6.32 -0.09
C GLU A 106 -5.04 7.19 0.52
N PHE A 107 -4.89 8.41 -0.01
CA PHE A 107 -4.02 9.42 0.59
C PHE A 107 -4.83 10.23 1.59
N LEU A 108 -4.37 10.26 2.83
CA LEU A 108 -5.09 10.94 3.91
C LEU A 108 -4.76 12.43 3.92
N ASP A 109 -5.76 13.26 4.20
CA ASP A 109 -5.59 14.71 4.30
C ASP A 109 -4.73 15.08 5.51
N GLU A 110 -4.87 14.32 6.60
CA GLU A 110 -4.09 14.49 7.82
C GLU A 110 -3.62 13.11 8.32
N PRO A 111 -2.47 13.05 9.01
CA PRO A 111 -2.01 11.80 9.60
C PRO A 111 -3.04 11.22 10.57
N LEU A 112 -3.22 9.91 10.53
CA LEU A 112 -4.06 9.19 11.48
C LEU A 112 -3.20 8.26 12.34
N HIS A 113 -3.56 8.14 13.62
CA HIS A 113 -3.00 7.11 14.47
C HIS A 113 -3.33 5.72 13.89
N VAL A 114 -2.43 4.77 14.05
CA VAL A 114 -2.55 3.44 13.45
C VAL A 114 -3.88 2.75 13.76
N GLU A 115 -4.43 2.93 14.94
CA GLU A 115 -5.73 2.35 15.32
C GLU A 115 -6.89 2.96 14.53
N GLU A 116 -6.89 4.29 14.40
CA GLU A 116 -7.89 5.01 13.59
C GLU A 116 -7.75 4.66 12.11
N ALA A 117 -6.53 4.50 11.65
CA ALA A 117 -6.25 4.12 10.27
C ALA A 117 -6.75 2.70 9.95
N ALA A 118 -6.66 1.78 10.91
CA ALA A 118 -7.21 0.44 10.76
C ALA A 118 -8.74 0.47 10.60
N ASP A 119 -9.42 1.30 11.38
CA ASP A 119 -10.86 1.50 11.25
C ASP A 119 -11.20 2.15 9.90
N ARG A 120 -10.43 3.12 9.48
CA ARG A 120 -10.60 3.76 8.17
C ARG A 120 -10.42 2.78 7.02
N ALA A 121 -9.45 1.87 7.11
CA ALA A 121 -9.23 0.84 6.10
C ALA A 121 -10.45 -0.09 5.98
N LYS A 122 -11.07 -0.45 7.10
CA LYS A 122 -12.31 -1.25 7.09
C LYS A 122 -13.46 -0.49 6.45
N GLU A 123 -13.62 0.78 6.75
CA GLU A 123 -14.63 1.62 6.11
C GLU A 123 -14.45 1.69 4.60
N LEU A 124 -13.21 1.82 4.15
CA LEU A 124 -12.89 1.84 2.72
C LEU A 124 -13.20 0.49 2.08
N GLU A 125 -12.85 -0.61 2.74
CA GLU A 125 -13.20 -1.96 2.30
C GLU A 125 -14.71 -2.11 2.09
N GLU A 126 -15.49 -1.73 3.10
CA GLU A 126 -16.96 -1.79 3.05
C GLU A 126 -17.53 -0.93 1.93
N ARG A 127 -16.98 0.26 1.73
CA ARG A 127 -17.41 1.14 0.63
C ARG A 127 -17.12 0.53 -0.72
N ILE A 128 -15.93 -0.04 -0.91
CA ILE A 128 -15.57 -0.70 -2.18
C ILE A 128 -16.51 -1.87 -2.45
N GLU A 129 -16.76 -2.71 -1.46
CA GLU A 129 -17.66 -3.85 -1.61
C GLU A 129 -19.08 -3.42 -1.96
N LYS A 130 -19.58 -2.37 -1.31
CA LYS A 130 -20.94 -1.86 -1.52
C LYS A 130 -21.09 -1.14 -2.85
N GLU A 131 -20.20 -0.17 -3.14
CA GLU A 131 -20.33 0.70 -4.32
C GLU A 131 -19.93 0.01 -5.62
N LEU A 132 -18.94 -0.86 -5.56
CA LEU A 132 -18.43 -1.55 -6.74
C LEU A 132 -18.97 -2.98 -6.87
N LYS A 133 -19.69 -3.48 -5.87
CA LYS A 133 -20.21 -4.85 -5.80
C LYS A 133 -19.11 -5.89 -5.99
N ILE A 134 -17.97 -5.63 -5.40
CA ILE A 134 -16.77 -6.45 -5.46
C ILE A 134 -16.41 -6.84 -4.05
N LYS A 135 -16.08 -8.12 -3.83
CA LYS A 135 -15.57 -8.56 -2.53
C LYS A 135 -14.10 -8.22 -2.41
N VAL A 136 -13.72 -7.55 -1.34
CA VAL A 136 -12.33 -7.30 -0.98
C VAL A 136 -11.81 -8.55 -0.27
N ASP A 137 -10.75 -9.14 -0.82
CA ASP A 137 -10.22 -10.39 -0.28
C ASP A 137 -9.19 -10.14 0.83
N LYS A 138 -8.54 -8.99 0.82
CA LYS A 138 -7.50 -8.70 1.79
C LYS A 138 -7.24 -7.20 1.94
N ILE A 139 -7.09 -6.75 3.17
CA ILE A 139 -6.50 -5.46 3.50
C ILE A 139 -4.99 -5.68 3.62
N ALA A 140 -4.24 -5.44 2.54
CA ALA A 140 -2.85 -5.86 2.46
C ALA A 140 -1.87 -5.00 3.26
N THR A 141 -2.18 -3.74 3.40
CA THR A 141 -1.33 -2.80 4.12
C THR A 141 -2.16 -1.98 5.07
N CYS A 142 -3.15 -2.62 5.66
CA CYS A 142 -3.79 -2.03 6.82
C CYS A 142 -2.66 -1.72 7.80
N PRO A 143 -2.55 -0.48 8.26
CA PRO A 143 -1.56 -0.17 9.27
C PRO A 143 -1.87 -1.03 10.48
N THR A 144 -1.09 -2.08 10.62
CA THR A 144 -1.15 -2.92 11.82
C THR A 144 -0.06 -2.45 12.75
N ILE A 145 -0.32 -2.53 14.03
CA ILE A 145 0.74 -2.39 15.01
C ILE A 145 1.68 -3.56 14.74
N PRO A 146 2.97 -3.32 14.47
CA PRO A 146 3.91 -4.40 14.26
C PRO A 146 3.84 -5.39 15.42
N ASP A 147 3.76 -6.67 15.11
CA ASP A 147 3.69 -7.72 16.13
C ASP A 147 4.92 -7.65 17.04
N GLY A 148 4.70 -7.64 18.33
CA GLY A 148 5.76 -7.63 19.33
C GLY A 148 6.36 -6.27 19.65
N ASP A 149 5.76 -5.24 19.16
CA ASP A 149 6.25 -3.86 19.42
C ASP A 149 5.44 -3.15 20.47
#